data_5660b5629979c7d305e8fae37617ec12
#
_entry.id   5660b5629979c7d305e8fae37617ec12
#
_cell.length_a   1.000
_cell.length_b   1.000
_cell.length_c   1.000
_cell.angle_alpha   90.00
_cell.angle_beta   90.00
_cell.angle_gamma   90.00
#
_symmetry.space_group_name_H-M   'P 1'
#
loop_
_entity.id
_entity.type
_entity.pdbx_description
1 polymer ?
#
loop_
_entity_poly.entity_id
_entity_poly.type
_entity_poly.pdbx_seq_one_letter_code
_entity_poly.pdbx_strand_id
1 'polypeptide(L)'
;MSKLLTALLMGIAVGDALGFPAQFEPRSERKKRPVVDMGRYRDEYGQLRSWGEGLTGLWSDDTSLTLCLAESLLFGFNLKDQAEKFVAWLDQGYLSARDRAFDVGMQTAESLTGV
;
A
#
# COMPACT_ATOMS: atom_id res chain seq x y z
N MET A 1 -6.71 12.17 17.01
CA MET A 1 -6.47 12.46 15.59
C MET A 1 -7.70 13.10 15.00
N SER A 2 -7.54 14.12 14.15
CA SER A 2 -8.68 14.80 13.55
C SER A 2 -9.45 13.87 12.59
N LYS A 3 -10.73 14.18 12.38
CA LYS A 3 -11.55 13.44 11.39
C LYS A 3 -10.98 13.57 9.99
N LEU A 4 -10.44 14.74 9.64
CA LEU A 4 -9.83 14.97 8.33
C LEU A 4 -8.60 14.10 8.13
N LEU A 5 -7.70 14.05 9.10
CA LEU A 5 -6.49 13.22 8.99
C LEU A 5 -6.84 11.74 8.90
N THR A 6 -7.81 11.28 9.70
CA THR A 6 -8.30 9.91 9.61
C THR A 6 -8.85 9.59 8.22
N ALA A 7 -9.65 10.51 7.65
CA ALA A 7 -10.21 10.32 6.32
C ALA A 7 -9.13 10.28 5.25
N LEU A 8 -8.09 11.12 5.36
CA LEU A 8 -6.97 11.12 4.42
C LEU A 8 -6.19 9.82 4.46
N LEU A 9 -5.85 9.33 5.66
CA LEU A 9 -5.12 8.08 5.83
C LEU A 9 -5.94 6.87 5.35
N MET A 10 -7.24 6.86 5.66
CA MET A 10 -8.13 5.81 5.18
C MET A 10 -8.29 5.84 3.67
N GLY A 11 -8.36 7.03 3.07
CA GLY A 11 -8.42 7.17 1.62
C GLY A 11 -7.20 6.61 0.92
N ILE A 12 -6.01 6.87 1.46
CA ILE A 12 -4.75 6.31 0.93
C ILE A 12 -4.78 4.78 1.03
N ALA A 13 -5.13 4.24 2.19
CA ALA A 13 -5.15 2.80 2.43
C ALA A 13 -6.17 2.07 1.53
N VAL A 14 -7.37 2.63 1.40
CA VAL A 14 -8.42 2.06 0.55
C VAL A 14 -8.01 2.12 -0.92
N GLY A 15 -7.51 3.27 -1.38
CA GLY A 15 -7.05 3.41 -2.77
C GLY A 15 -5.92 2.46 -3.13
N ASP A 16 -4.94 2.32 -2.24
CA ASP A 16 -3.83 1.39 -2.38
C ASP A 16 -4.34 -0.06 -2.45
N ALA A 17 -5.19 -0.47 -1.51
CA ALA A 17 -5.72 -1.83 -1.46
C ALA A 17 -6.62 -2.17 -2.65
N LEU A 18 -7.32 -1.19 -3.22
CA LEU A 18 -8.10 -1.37 -4.44
C LEU A 18 -7.20 -1.54 -5.67
N GLY A 19 -6.14 -0.74 -5.75
CA GLY A 19 -5.27 -0.70 -6.91
C GLY A 19 -4.18 -1.77 -6.93
N PHE A 20 -3.69 -2.18 -5.75
CA PHE A 20 -2.55 -3.07 -5.64
C PHE A 20 -2.69 -4.36 -6.46
N PRO A 21 -3.79 -5.11 -6.40
CA PRO A 21 -3.90 -6.34 -7.16
C PRO A 21 -3.92 -6.15 -8.68
N ALA A 22 -4.24 -4.94 -9.12
CA ALA A 22 -4.42 -4.61 -10.53
C ALA A 22 -3.25 -3.82 -11.13
N GLN A 23 -2.21 -3.55 -10.34
CA GLN A 23 -1.07 -2.78 -10.81
C GLN A 23 -0.36 -3.47 -11.98
N PHE A 24 0.29 -2.68 -12.81
CA PHE A 24 1.01 -3.14 -14.02
C PHE A 24 0.12 -3.70 -15.14
N GLU A 25 -1.20 -3.75 -14.97
CA GLU A 25 -2.09 -4.13 -16.06
C GLU A 25 -2.35 -2.95 -16.99
N PRO A 26 -2.27 -3.16 -18.33
CA PRO A 26 -2.60 -2.10 -19.27
C PRO A 26 -4.10 -1.78 -19.25
N ARG A 27 -4.44 -0.55 -19.63
CA ARG A 27 -5.84 -0.08 -19.61
C ARG A 27 -6.78 -0.97 -20.41
N SER A 28 -6.31 -1.52 -21.55
CA SER A 28 -7.09 -2.42 -22.40
C SER A 28 -7.54 -3.67 -21.64
N GLU A 29 -6.67 -4.23 -20.80
CA GLU A 29 -7.00 -5.38 -19.97
C GLU A 29 -7.91 -4.99 -18.81
N ARG A 30 -7.68 -3.80 -18.22
CA ARG A 30 -8.51 -3.28 -17.13
C ARG A 30 -9.98 -3.07 -17.56
N LYS A 31 -10.20 -2.64 -18.79
CA LYS A 31 -11.55 -2.48 -19.34
C LYS A 31 -12.30 -3.80 -19.43
N LYS A 32 -11.59 -4.89 -19.72
CA LYS A 32 -12.19 -6.23 -19.81
C LYS A 32 -12.50 -6.82 -18.43
N ARG A 33 -11.74 -6.41 -17.40
CA ARG A 33 -11.84 -6.94 -16.05
C ARG A 33 -11.91 -5.79 -15.04
N PRO A 34 -13.05 -5.06 -15.01
CA PRO A 34 -13.18 -3.92 -14.11
C PRO A 34 -13.10 -4.34 -12.64
N VAL A 35 -12.39 -3.54 -11.85
CA VAL A 35 -12.29 -3.74 -10.40
C VAL A 35 -13.68 -3.54 -9.78
N VAL A 36 -14.08 -4.46 -8.92
CA VAL A 36 -15.34 -4.38 -8.17
C VAL A 36 -15.07 -3.89 -6.75
N ASP A 37 -14.10 -4.51 -6.08
CA ASP A 37 -13.67 -4.09 -4.75
C ASP A 37 -12.22 -4.57 -4.51
N MET A 38 -11.77 -4.49 -3.25
CA MET A 38 -10.42 -4.89 -2.88
C MET A 38 -10.16 -6.37 -3.19
N GLY A 39 -9.34 -6.64 -4.18
CA GLY A 39 -8.93 -7.98 -4.56
C GLY A 39 -9.88 -8.72 -5.49
N ARG A 40 -10.95 -8.08 -5.99
CA ARG A 40 -11.92 -8.74 -6.87
C ARG A 40 -12.22 -7.92 -8.13
N TYR A 41 -12.56 -8.63 -9.20
CA TYR A 41 -12.93 -8.03 -10.49
C TYR A 41 -14.03 -8.86 -11.14
N ARG A 42 -14.71 -8.29 -12.16
CA ARG A 42 -15.63 -9.04 -13.00
C ARG A 42 -14.93 -9.47 -14.28
N ASP A 43 -15.09 -10.73 -14.63
CA ASP A 43 -14.56 -11.25 -15.86
C ASP A 43 -15.44 -10.87 -17.08
N GLU A 44 -15.05 -11.32 -18.26
CA GLU A 44 -15.77 -11.06 -19.51
C GLU A 44 -17.19 -11.66 -19.55
N TYR A 45 -17.46 -12.62 -18.69
CA TYR A 45 -18.78 -13.24 -18.55
C TYR A 45 -19.61 -12.64 -17.40
N GLY A 46 -19.11 -11.57 -16.78
CA GLY A 46 -19.76 -10.89 -15.66
C GLY A 46 -19.66 -11.62 -14.33
N GLN A 47 -18.84 -12.66 -14.23
CA GLN A 47 -18.67 -13.41 -13.00
C GLN A 47 -17.64 -12.74 -12.07
N LEU A 48 -17.91 -12.77 -10.78
CA LEU A 48 -17.01 -12.23 -9.77
C LEU A 48 -15.82 -13.17 -9.56
N ARG A 49 -14.61 -12.64 -9.72
CA ARG A 49 -13.34 -13.36 -9.60
C ARG A 49 -12.44 -12.68 -8.58
N SER A 50 -11.51 -13.44 -8.01
CA SER A 50 -10.47 -12.92 -7.13
C SER A 50 -9.13 -12.85 -7.88
N TRP A 51 -8.32 -11.82 -7.55
CA TRP A 51 -6.94 -11.70 -8.06
C TRP A 51 -6.00 -12.77 -7.49
N GLY A 52 -6.37 -13.40 -6.38
CA GLY A 52 -5.58 -14.43 -5.71
C GLY A 52 -5.84 -14.47 -4.21
N GLU A 53 -5.48 -15.59 -3.58
CA GLU A 53 -5.62 -15.74 -2.14
C GLU A 53 -4.73 -14.74 -1.40
N GLY A 54 -5.28 -14.16 -0.34
CA GLY A 54 -4.54 -13.25 0.53
C GLY A 54 -4.28 -11.87 -0.05
N LEU A 55 -4.86 -11.51 -1.21
CA LEU A 55 -4.71 -10.19 -1.80
C LEU A 55 -5.85 -9.23 -1.44
N THR A 56 -6.92 -9.71 -0.80
CA THR A 56 -8.06 -8.87 -0.44
C THR A 56 -7.73 -7.98 0.74
N GLY A 57 -7.87 -6.67 0.55
CA GLY A 57 -7.69 -5.69 1.62
C GLY A 57 -6.24 -5.43 2.00
N LEU A 58 -5.26 -5.87 1.23
CA LEU A 58 -3.85 -5.60 1.51
C LEU A 58 -3.46 -4.23 0.98
N TRP A 59 -2.92 -3.39 1.84
CA TRP A 59 -2.21 -2.19 1.41
C TRP A 59 -0.72 -2.51 1.18
N SER A 60 -0.07 -1.74 0.33
CA SER A 60 1.33 -1.94 -0.06
C SER A 60 2.25 -0.89 0.57
N ASP A 61 3.39 -0.65 -0.05
CA ASP A 61 4.40 0.31 0.39
C ASP A 61 3.86 1.74 0.51
N ASP A 62 2.98 2.16 -0.39
CA ASP A 62 2.41 3.51 -0.37
C ASP A 62 1.76 3.83 0.98
N THR A 63 0.91 2.95 1.46
CA THR A 63 0.24 3.13 2.75
C THR A 63 1.21 2.96 3.92
N SER A 64 2.06 1.93 3.88
CA SER A 64 3.02 1.66 4.96
C SER A 64 3.97 2.83 5.19
N LEU A 65 4.55 3.39 4.13
CA LEU A 65 5.44 4.54 4.24
C LEU A 65 4.69 5.80 4.70
N THR A 66 3.46 5.99 4.26
CA THR A 66 2.61 7.08 4.73
C THR A 66 2.34 6.97 6.24
N LEU A 67 2.04 5.77 6.73
CA LEU A 67 1.81 5.54 8.15
C LEU A 67 3.08 5.77 8.98
N CYS A 68 4.23 5.32 8.48
CA CYS A 68 5.52 5.59 9.12
C CYS A 68 5.77 7.09 9.26
N LEU A 69 5.54 7.84 8.18
CA LEU A 69 5.70 9.30 8.19
C LEU A 69 4.72 9.95 9.16
N ALA A 70 3.45 9.58 9.12
CA ALA A 70 2.42 10.14 10.00
C ALA A 70 2.75 9.89 11.48
N GLU A 71 3.17 8.68 11.82
CA GLU A 71 3.57 8.35 13.20
C GLU A 71 4.76 9.18 13.65
N SER A 72 5.77 9.31 12.80
CA SER A 72 6.95 10.14 13.11
C SER A 72 6.55 11.60 13.38
N LEU A 73 5.68 12.16 12.53
CA LEU A 73 5.26 13.56 12.65
C LEU A 73 4.44 13.87 13.91
N LEU A 74 3.90 12.86 14.59
CA LEU A 74 3.22 13.07 15.87
C LEU A 74 4.16 13.67 16.94
N PHE A 75 5.45 13.46 16.82
CA PHE A 75 6.46 13.94 17.77
C PHE A 75 7.31 15.10 17.21
N GLY A 76 6.87 15.71 16.12
CA GLY A 76 7.58 16.78 15.44
C GLY A 76 8.33 16.32 14.21
N PHE A 77 8.97 17.24 13.51
CA PHE A 77 9.73 16.94 12.30
C PHE A 77 11.12 16.41 12.65
N ASN A 78 11.41 15.15 12.32
CA ASN A 78 12.67 14.49 12.61
C ASN A 78 13.02 13.51 11.49
N LEU A 79 13.94 13.90 10.60
CA LEU A 79 14.34 13.09 9.45
C LEU A 79 14.96 11.75 9.87
N LYS A 80 15.73 11.74 10.96
CA LYS A 80 16.34 10.50 11.46
C LYS A 80 15.27 9.51 11.90
N ASP A 81 14.27 9.97 12.65
CA ASP A 81 13.17 9.12 13.08
C ASP A 81 12.35 8.59 11.89
N GLN A 82 12.10 9.42 10.90
CA GLN A 82 11.42 9.00 9.67
C GLN A 82 12.21 7.91 8.94
N ALA A 83 13.52 8.11 8.79
CA ALA A 83 14.39 7.13 8.13
C ALA A 83 14.43 5.80 8.89
N GLU A 84 14.52 5.84 10.21
CA GLU A 84 14.51 4.64 11.05
C GLU A 84 13.21 3.85 10.90
N LYS A 85 12.06 4.54 10.84
CA LYS A 85 10.76 3.90 10.63
C LYS A 85 10.63 3.27 9.24
N PHE A 86 11.10 3.95 8.19
CA PHE A 86 11.11 3.42 6.83
C PHE A 86 11.99 2.17 6.73
N VAL A 87 13.17 2.19 7.35
CA VAL A 87 14.07 1.04 7.39
C VAL A 87 13.44 -0.11 8.19
N ALA A 88 12.78 0.18 9.31
CA ALA A 88 12.07 -0.83 10.09
C ALA A 88 10.95 -1.49 9.27
N TRP A 89 10.25 -0.71 8.43
CA TRP A 89 9.27 -1.28 7.50
C TRP A 89 9.95 -2.23 6.50
N LEU A 90 11.03 -1.79 5.88
CA LEU A 90 11.73 -2.59 4.86
C LEU A 90 12.29 -3.89 5.45
N ASP A 91 12.95 -3.81 6.60
CA ASP A 91 13.70 -4.92 7.18
C ASP A 91 12.83 -5.84 8.06
N GLN A 92 11.81 -5.30 8.72
CA GLN A 92 11.04 -6.01 9.74
C GLN A 92 9.54 -6.02 9.49
N GLY A 93 9.07 -5.37 8.42
CA GLY A 93 7.65 -5.28 8.12
C GLY A 93 6.87 -4.34 9.02
N TYR A 94 7.54 -3.35 9.66
CA TYR A 94 6.88 -2.39 10.53
C TYR A 94 5.76 -1.65 9.78
N LEU A 95 4.55 -1.65 10.32
CA LEU A 95 3.34 -1.07 9.72
C LEU A 95 2.99 -1.62 8.32
N SER A 96 3.47 -2.79 7.99
CA SER A 96 3.02 -3.52 6.80
C SER A 96 1.65 -4.14 7.04
N ALA A 97 0.90 -4.40 5.97
CA ALA A 97 -0.35 -5.15 6.04
C ALA A 97 -0.11 -6.63 6.34
N ARG A 98 1.13 -7.08 6.21
CA ARG A 98 1.62 -8.40 6.61
C ARG A 98 2.73 -8.22 7.63
N ASP A 99 3.36 -9.32 8.03
CA ASP A 99 4.48 -9.31 8.96
C ASP A 99 5.83 -9.00 8.28
N ARG A 100 5.81 -8.63 7.01
CA ARG A 100 7.01 -8.29 6.21
C ARG A 100 6.67 -7.23 5.18
N ALA A 101 7.69 -6.49 4.71
CA ALA A 101 7.55 -5.61 3.56
C ALA A 101 7.38 -6.44 2.29
N PHE A 102 6.52 -5.99 1.40
CA PHE A 102 6.30 -6.60 0.10
C PHE A 102 5.97 -5.50 -0.92
N ASP A 103 6.09 -5.82 -2.20
CA ASP A 103 5.86 -4.89 -3.31
C ASP A 103 6.73 -3.64 -3.19
N VAL A 104 8.00 -3.83 -2.81
CA VAL A 104 8.93 -2.73 -2.59
C VAL A 104 9.44 -2.21 -3.94
N GLY A 105 9.26 -0.91 -4.19
CA GLY A 105 9.81 -0.29 -5.40
C GLY A 105 11.34 -0.33 -5.39
N MET A 106 11.95 -0.51 -6.56
CA MET A 106 13.40 -0.62 -6.70
C MET A 106 14.12 0.61 -6.12
N GLN A 107 13.64 1.80 -6.46
CA GLN A 107 14.25 3.04 -5.97
C GLN A 107 14.11 3.18 -4.46
N THR A 108 12.97 2.78 -3.91
CA THR A 108 12.73 2.80 -2.45
C THR A 108 13.72 1.87 -1.75
N ALA A 109 13.88 0.65 -2.24
CA ALA A 109 14.83 -0.32 -1.67
C ALA A 109 16.26 0.21 -1.71
N GLU A 110 16.69 0.76 -2.84
CA GLU A 110 18.03 1.35 -2.99
C GLU A 110 18.25 2.51 -2.02
N SER A 111 17.28 3.41 -1.89
CA SER A 111 17.38 4.57 -1.02
C SER A 111 17.48 4.17 0.45
N LEU A 112 16.72 3.19 0.89
CA LEU A 112 16.68 2.78 2.29
C LEU A 112 17.84 1.88 2.67
N THR A 113 18.41 1.12 1.75
CA THR A 113 19.58 0.27 2.04
C THR A 113 20.86 1.07 2.25
N GLY A 114 20.90 2.33 1.80
CA GLY A 114 22.03 3.24 2.04
C GLY A 114 21.95 4.01 3.35
N VAL A 115 20.90 3.80 4.12
CA VAL A 115 20.69 4.53 5.39
C VAL A 115 21.46 3.92 6.54
#